data_bfb4f12385610937cc29c26f6dba9d40
#
_entry.id   bfb4f12385610937cc29c26f6dba9d40
#
_cell.length_a   1.000
_cell.length_b   1.000
_cell.length_c   1.000
_cell.angle_alpha   90.00
_cell.angle_beta   90.00
_cell.angle_gamma   90.00
#
_symmetry.space_group_name_H-M   'P 1'
#
loop_
_entity.id
_entity.type
_entity.pdbx_description
1 polymer ?
#
loop_
_entity_poly.entity_id
_entity_poly.type
_entity_poly.pdbx_seq_one_letter_code
_entity_poly.pdbx_strand_id
1 'polypeptide(L)'
;TFSCFLGEEISILGQYDVTVKLPPVPTDGTYEIRMAYCSMASSTADRGVVQIYLRQGIDGADEPCDIPINLVIPSTDPRVGGIPDSELESAGGKDAIIANDKAMHNRGWMKGPASYSSNGTTLRSQEDFVRKILSTRFMYSNQDYYLRIRLVDDLGKEFPVCPFNCIEIVPKSVYAGEIIPEDTY
;
A
#
# COMPACT_ATOMS: atom_id res chain seq x y z
N THR A 1 -4.73 -20.34 2.46
CA THR A 1 -3.77 -20.35 1.37
C THR A 1 -3.61 -18.92 0.91
N PHE A 2 -2.50 -18.30 1.22
CA PHE A 2 -2.17 -16.95 0.75
C PHE A 2 -1.77 -17.05 -0.71
N SER A 3 -2.46 -16.35 -1.56
CA SER A 3 -2.34 -16.56 -2.97
C SER A 3 -2.13 -15.28 -3.79
N CYS A 4 -1.59 -14.22 -3.18
CA CYS A 4 -1.45 -12.89 -3.79
C CYS A 4 0.02 -12.48 -3.98
N PHE A 5 0.96 -13.38 -4.35
CA PHE A 5 2.37 -13.03 -4.29
C PHE A 5 3.13 -13.10 -5.60
N LEU A 6 3.91 -12.04 -5.83
CA LEU A 6 5.24 -12.05 -6.41
C LEU A 6 6.19 -11.67 -5.27
N GLY A 7 6.75 -12.67 -4.58
CA GLY A 7 7.69 -12.43 -3.51
C GLY A 7 7.23 -12.89 -2.13
N GLU A 8 7.96 -12.48 -1.10
CA GLU A 8 7.71 -12.82 0.29
C GLU A 8 6.70 -11.85 0.89
N GLU A 9 5.61 -12.35 1.45
CA GLU A 9 4.65 -11.57 2.23
C GLU A 9 4.92 -11.71 3.70
N ILE A 10 4.76 -10.61 4.41
CA ILE A 10 4.72 -10.60 5.86
C ILE A 10 3.26 -10.56 6.29
N SER A 11 2.80 -11.61 6.97
CA SER A 11 1.48 -11.64 7.59
C SER A 11 1.62 -11.48 9.10
N ILE A 12 1.07 -10.40 9.64
CA ILE A 12 0.97 -10.17 11.07
C ILE A 12 -0.41 -10.66 11.51
N LEU A 13 -0.46 -11.49 12.55
CA LEU A 13 -1.65 -12.21 12.99
C LEU A 13 -2.08 -11.81 14.40
N GLY A 14 -3.39 -11.83 14.67
CA GLY A 14 -3.97 -11.62 15.98
C GLY A 14 -4.02 -10.15 16.39
N GLN A 15 -3.95 -9.89 17.68
CA GLN A 15 -3.92 -8.53 18.25
C GLN A 15 -2.50 -7.97 18.14
N TYR A 16 -2.20 -7.29 17.05
CA TYR A 16 -0.84 -6.81 16.78
C TYR A 16 -0.67 -5.31 17.02
N ASP A 17 0.51 -4.98 17.51
CA ASP A 17 1.03 -3.63 17.65
C ASP A 17 2.54 -3.73 17.46
N VAL A 18 3.00 -3.56 16.22
CA VAL A 18 4.38 -3.80 15.82
C VAL A 18 5.03 -2.52 15.31
N THR A 19 6.30 -2.36 15.63
CA THR A 19 7.11 -1.25 15.15
C THR A 19 8.29 -1.80 14.35
N VAL A 20 8.46 -1.29 13.13
CA VAL A 20 9.59 -1.62 12.26
C VAL A 20 10.45 -0.39 12.03
N LYS A 21 11.76 -0.56 12.06
CA LYS A 21 12.69 0.49 11.66
C LYS A 21 12.73 0.56 10.14
N LEU A 22 12.53 1.75 9.60
CA LEU A 22 12.64 1.97 8.16
C LEU A 22 14.12 2.04 7.74
N PRO A 23 14.48 1.67 6.51
CA PRO A 23 15.81 1.92 5.98
C PRO A 23 16.10 3.42 5.97
N PRO A 24 17.36 3.83 6.12
CA PRO A 24 17.73 5.24 6.05
C PRO A 24 17.49 5.79 4.65
N VAL A 25 17.02 7.03 4.55
CA VAL A 25 16.94 7.72 3.27
C VAL A 25 18.33 8.17 2.81
N PRO A 26 18.66 8.09 1.52
CA PRO A 26 20.00 8.37 1.04
C PRO A 26 20.37 9.86 1.08
N THR A 27 19.39 10.75 1.00
CA THR A 27 19.56 12.21 1.01
C THR A 27 18.41 12.87 1.73
N ASP A 28 18.63 14.07 2.24
CA ASP A 28 17.55 14.89 2.78
C ASP A 28 16.57 15.27 1.67
N GLY A 29 15.29 15.12 1.92
CA GLY A 29 14.28 15.40 0.90
C GLY A 29 12.87 15.03 1.30
N THR A 30 11.92 15.34 0.42
CA THR A 30 10.53 14.92 0.60
C THR A 30 10.33 13.53 0.02
N TYR A 31 9.81 12.63 0.85
CA TYR A 31 9.53 11.25 0.49
C TYR A 31 8.05 10.91 0.68
N GLU A 32 7.57 10.05 -0.17
CA GLU A 32 6.32 9.32 -0.01
C GLU A 32 6.61 7.97 0.64
N ILE A 33 5.90 7.65 1.73
CA ILE A 33 5.95 6.34 2.38
C ILE A 33 4.67 5.62 1.99
N ARG A 34 4.80 4.41 1.45
CA ARG A 34 3.70 3.60 0.95
C ARG A 34 3.72 2.22 1.57
N MET A 35 2.56 1.61 1.69
CA MET A 35 2.40 0.21 2.08
C MET A 35 1.59 -0.53 1.02
N ALA A 36 2.17 -1.59 0.48
CA ALA A 36 1.48 -2.50 -0.41
C ALA A 36 0.92 -3.66 0.41
N TYR A 37 -0.36 -3.95 0.23
CA TYR A 37 -1.04 -5.04 0.94
C TYR A 37 -2.09 -5.73 0.06
N CYS A 38 -2.42 -6.97 0.44
CA CYS A 38 -3.48 -7.73 -0.20
C CYS A 38 -4.81 -7.47 0.52
N SER A 39 -5.75 -6.84 -0.17
CA SER A 39 -7.06 -6.51 0.41
C SER A 39 -8.00 -7.71 0.46
N MET A 40 -7.99 -8.58 -0.53
CA MET A 40 -8.95 -9.67 -0.72
C MET A 40 -10.39 -9.30 -0.36
N ALA A 41 -11.18 -8.96 -1.34
CA ALA A 41 -12.60 -8.61 -1.18
C ALA A 41 -13.52 -9.77 -0.72
N SER A 42 -12.94 -10.91 -0.33
CA SER A 42 -13.70 -12.07 0.14
C SER A 42 -14.21 -11.85 1.56
N SER A 43 -15.48 -12.18 1.79
CA SER A 43 -16.10 -12.20 3.12
C SER A 43 -15.43 -13.16 4.11
N THR A 44 -14.57 -14.05 3.62
CA THR A 44 -13.79 -15.01 4.41
C THR A 44 -12.39 -14.51 4.75
N ALA A 45 -11.98 -13.34 4.25
CA ALA A 45 -10.68 -12.79 4.57
C ALA A 45 -10.67 -12.27 6.01
N ASP A 46 -9.81 -12.85 6.84
CA ASP A 46 -9.59 -12.39 8.21
C ASP A 46 -8.72 -11.13 8.19
N ARG A 47 -9.33 -10.00 7.84
CA ARG A 47 -8.69 -8.68 7.82
C ARG A 47 -9.24 -7.83 8.96
N GLY A 48 -8.46 -6.83 9.35
CA GLY A 48 -8.87 -5.85 10.35
C GLY A 48 -8.73 -4.42 9.84
N VAL A 49 -8.94 -3.48 10.74
CA VAL A 49 -8.64 -2.07 10.53
C VAL A 49 -7.34 -1.74 11.27
N VAL A 50 -6.41 -1.11 10.59
CA VAL A 50 -5.10 -0.75 11.14
C VAL A 50 -4.93 0.75 11.21
N GLN A 51 -4.33 1.24 12.28
CA GLN A 51 -3.78 2.58 12.35
C GLN A 51 -2.26 2.49 12.18
N ILE A 52 -1.73 3.32 11.30
CA ILE A 52 -0.30 3.41 11.04
C ILE A 52 0.23 4.74 11.54
N TYR A 53 1.36 4.68 12.21
CA TYR A 53 2.05 5.84 12.75
C TYR A 53 3.47 5.89 12.21
N LEU A 54 3.97 7.09 11.98
CA LEU A 54 5.38 7.34 11.70
C LEU A 54 6.02 8.05 12.88
N ARG A 55 7.24 7.63 13.22
CA ARG A 55 8.03 8.20 14.31
C ARG A 55 9.42 8.57 13.81
N GLN A 56 9.90 9.74 14.17
CA GLN A 56 11.29 10.16 13.94
C GLN A 56 12.09 9.95 15.22
N GLY A 57 13.14 9.13 15.15
CA GLY A 57 13.94 8.71 16.31
C GLY A 57 13.23 7.69 17.19
N ILE A 58 14.00 6.93 17.98
CA ILE A 58 13.47 5.86 18.84
C ILE A 58 12.54 6.40 19.94
N ASP A 59 12.84 7.58 20.47
CA ASP A 59 12.08 8.24 21.54
C ASP A 59 11.09 9.29 21.02
N GLY A 60 10.93 9.39 19.69
CA GLY A 60 10.00 10.33 19.06
C GLY A 60 8.54 9.99 19.32
N ALA A 61 7.67 10.97 19.15
CA ALA A 61 6.22 10.76 19.24
C ALA A 61 5.70 9.99 18.00
N ASP A 62 4.70 9.13 18.23
CA ASP A 62 3.94 8.49 17.15
C ASP A 62 3.01 9.51 16.49
N GLU A 63 3.23 9.81 15.21
CA GLU A 63 2.38 10.68 14.40
C GLU A 63 1.51 9.81 13.49
N PRO A 64 0.16 9.89 13.57
CA PRO A 64 -0.71 9.15 12.66
C PRO A 64 -0.42 9.55 11.21
N CYS A 65 -0.22 8.57 10.34
CA CYS A 65 0.02 8.80 8.92
C CYS A 65 -1.23 9.28 8.18
N ASP A 66 -2.38 8.69 8.51
CA ASP A 66 -3.68 8.96 7.90
C ASP A 66 -4.78 8.43 8.85
N ILE A 67 -6.03 8.46 8.41
CA ILE A 67 -7.13 7.76 9.08
C ILE A 67 -6.87 6.25 9.09
N PRO A 68 -7.49 5.49 10.02
CA PRO A 68 -7.37 4.04 10.04
C PRO A 68 -7.73 3.40 8.70
N ILE A 69 -6.92 2.43 8.29
CA ILE A 69 -7.07 1.74 7.00
C ILE A 69 -7.84 0.45 7.23
N ASN A 70 -9.00 0.31 6.60
CA ASN A 70 -9.71 -0.96 6.54
C ASN A 70 -9.09 -1.84 5.44
N LEU A 71 -8.41 -2.92 5.85
CA LEU A 71 -7.67 -3.79 4.93
C LEU A 71 -8.56 -4.69 4.05
N VAL A 72 -9.87 -4.66 4.24
CA VAL A 72 -10.84 -5.38 3.37
C VAL A 72 -11.12 -4.61 2.07
N ILE A 73 -10.84 -3.31 2.03
CA ILE A 73 -11.20 -2.45 0.90
C ILE A 73 -10.38 -2.80 -0.34
N PRO A 74 -10.99 -3.29 -1.43
CA PRO A 74 -10.29 -3.58 -2.68
C PRO A 74 -9.96 -2.31 -3.46
N SER A 75 -9.10 -2.44 -4.47
CA SER A 75 -8.74 -1.32 -5.35
C SER A 75 -9.95 -0.74 -6.10
N THR A 76 -10.94 -1.58 -6.41
CA THR A 76 -12.17 -1.21 -7.11
C THR A 76 -13.20 -0.48 -6.24
N ASP A 77 -12.98 -0.38 -4.93
CA ASP A 77 -13.85 0.42 -4.05
C ASP A 77 -13.88 1.88 -4.54
N PRO A 78 -15.06 2.54 -4.59
CA PRO A 78 -15.17 3.93 -5.05
C PRO A 78 -14.27 4.93 -4.31
N ARG A 79 -13.91 4.64 -3.05
CA ARG A 79 -12.98 5.47 -2.25
C ARG A 79 -11.55 5.37 -2.76
N VAL A 80 -11.18 4.24 -3.33
CA VAL A 80 -9.87 3.98 -3.97
C VAL A 80 -9.93 4.39 -5.43
N GLY A 81 -10.95 3.93 -6.15
CA GLY A 81 -11.25 4.30 -7.52
C GLY A 81 -10.38 3.61 -8.56
N GLY A 82 -9.83 2.44 -8.23
CA GLY A 82 -9.10 1.62 -9.19
C GLY A 82 -10.04 0.96 -10.20
N ILE A 83 -9.66 1.00 -11.46
CA ILE A 83 -10.32 0.29 -12.55
C ILE A 83 -9.28 -0.67 -13.15
N PRO A 84 -9.63 -1.94 -13.42
CA PRO A 84 -8.71 -2.90 -14.03
C PRO A 84 -8.14 -2.38 -15.36
N ASP A 85 -6.85 -2.59 -15.60
CA ASP A 85 -6.18 -2.09 -16.81
C ASP A 85 -6.81 -2.65 -18.09
N SER A 86 -7.25 -3.90 -18.08
CA SER A 86 -7.95 -4.52 -19.22
C SER A 86 -9.25 -3.80 -19.60
N GLU A 87 -9.96 -3.25 -18.61
CA GLU A 87 -11.16 -2.46 -18.83
C GLU A 87 -10.80 -1.08 -19.39
N LEU A 88 -9.78 -0.43 -18.83
CA LEU A 88 -9.28 0.88 -19.29
C LEU A 88 -8.68 0.81 -20.68
N GLU A 89 -7.93 -0.24 -21.02
CA GLU A 89 -7.41 -0.47 -22.35
C GLU A 89 -8.53 -0.52 -23.40
N SER A 90 -9.64 -1.20 -23.06
CA SER A 90 -10.80 -1.30 -23.92
C SER A 90 -11.56 0.02 -24.07
N ALA A 91 -11.56 0.87 -23.04
CA ALA A 91 -12.29 2.14 -22.98
C ALA A 91 -11.54 3.32 -23.61
N GLY A 92 -10.21 3.38 -23.49
CA GLY A 92 -9.42 4.54 -23.93
C GLY A 92 -7.91 4.30 -23.99
N GLY A 93 -7.48 3.05 -23.87
CA GLY A 93 -6.08 2.66 -23.98
C GLY A 93 -5.19 3.25 -22.88
N LYS A 94 -3.94 3.45 -23.20
CA LYS A 94 -2.90 3.92 -22.27
C LYS A 94 -3.25 5.23 -21.57
N ASP A 95 -3.89 6.15 -22.26
CA ASP A 95 -4.26 7.46 -21.69
C ASP A 95 -5.32 7.30 -20.58
N ALA A 96 -6.26 6.35 -20.73
CA ALA A 96 -7.25 6.05 -19.71
C ALA A 96 -6.60 5.42 -18.45
N ILE A 97 -5.62 4.54 -18.64
CA ILE A 97 -4.84 3.96 -17.53
C ILE A 97 -4.11 5.06 -16.75
N ILE A 98 -3.37 5.92 -17.45
CA ILE A 98 -2.65 7.04 -16.83
C ILE A 98 -3.60 7.98 -16.08
N ALA A 99 -4.76 8.28 -16.64
CA ALA A 99 -5.75 9.14 -16.01
C ALA A 99 -6.31 8.51 -14.73
N ASN A 100 -6.57 7.20 -14.74
CA ASN A 100 -7.04 6.47 -13.58
C ASN A 100 -5.98 6.42 -12.47
N ASP A 101 -4.73 6.14 -12.82
CA ASP A 101 -3.62 6.08 -11.85
C ASP A 101 -3.39 7.44 -11.18
N LYS A 102 -3.44 8.53 -11.94
CA LYS A 102 -3.41 9.90 -11.38
C LYS A 102 -4.57 10.16 -10.43
N ALA A 103 -5.77 9.72 -10.77
CA ALA A 103 -6.96 9.89 -9.94
C ALA A 103 -6.86 9.09 -8.63
N MET A 104 -6.34 7.86 -8.68
CA MET A 104 -6.06 7.05 -7.50
C MET A 104 -4.99 7.70 -6.61
N HIS A 105 -3.88 8.14 -7.20
CA HIS A 105 -2.79 8.80 -6.48
C HIS A 105 -3.27 10.04 -5.74
N ASN A 106 -4.12 10.85 -6.36
CA ASN A 106 -4.72 12.03 -5.73
C ASN A 106 -5.64 11.68 -4.54
N ARG A 107 -6.14 10.44 -4.46
CA ARG A 107 -6.90 9.92 -3.32
C ARG A 107 -6.00 9.24 -2.28
N GLY A 108 -4.70 9.22 -2.50
CA GLY A 108 -3.73 8.56 -1.61
C GLY A 108 -3.64 7.04 -1.82
N TRP A 109 -3.94 6.57 -3.03
CA TRP A 109 -3.91 5.16 -3.38
C TRP A 109 -3.19 4.93 -4.70
N MET A 110 -2.73 3.71 -4.89
CA MET A 110 -2.13 3.25 -6.14
C MET A 110 -2.51 1.79 -6.37
N LYS A 111 -2.51 1.36 -7.62
CA LYS A 111 -2.63 -0.07 -7.95
C LYS A 111 -1.45 -0.84 -7.38
N GLY A 112 -1.69 -2.05 -6.93
CA GLY A 112 -0.63 -3.00 -6.62
C GLY A 112 0.07 -3.47 -7.90
N PRO A 113 1.30 -3.99 -7.79
CA PRO A 113 1.96 -4.60 -8.93
C PRO A 113 1.17 -5.82 -9.42
N ALA A 114 1.23 -6.08 -10.73
CA ALA A 114 0.66 -7.28 -11.31
C ALA A 114 1.31 -8.53 -10.68
N SER A 115 0.49 -9.52 -10.32
CA SER A 115 0.97 -10.76 -9.72
C SER A 115 0.44 -11.98 -10.46
N TYR A 116 1.17 -13.10 -10.37
CA TYR A 116 0.75 -14.37 -10.93
C TYR A 116 0.16 -15.28 -9.84
N SER A 117 -0.75 -16.15 -10.24
CA SER A 117 -1.23 -17.21 -9.36
C SER A 117 -0.10 -18.17 -9.00
N SER A 118 -0.32 -19.03 -8.00
CA SER A 118 0.66 -20.03 -7.56
C SER A 118 1.12 -20.99 -8.66
N ASN A 119 0.37 -21.12 -9.76
CA ASN A 119 0.77 -21.91 -10.92
C ASN A 119 1.73 -21.16 -11.88
N GLY A 120 2.01 -19.87 -11.62
CA GLY A 120 2.92 -19.04 -12.41
C GLY A 120 2.42 -18.67 -13.82
N THR A 121 1.19 -19.04 -14.17
CA THR A 121 0.66 -18.87 -15.54
C THR A 121 -0.55 -17.97 -15.62
N THR A 122 -1.30 -17.83 -14.55
CA THR A 122 -2.50 -17.00 -14.52
C THR A 122 -2.20 -15.66 -13.85
N LEU A 123 -2.35 -14.57 -14.59
CA LEU A 123 -2.26 -13.22 -14.02
C LEU A 123 -3.41 -13.03 -13.04
N ARG A 124 -3.10 -12.55 -11.84
CA ARG A 124 -4.12 -12.21 -10.85
C ARG A 124 -4.70 -10.85 -11.11
N SER A 125 -5.94 -10.71 -10.70
CA SER A 125 -6.60 -9.42 -10.67
C SER A 125 -5.82 -8.43 -9.81
N GLN A 126 -5.61 -7.24 -10.34
CA GLN A 126 -5.05 -6.11 -9.60
C GLN A 126 -6.02 -5.62 -8.49
N GLU A 127 -7.27 -6.08 -8.52
CA GLU A 127 -8.31 -5.69 -7.55
C GLU A 127 -7.98 -6.10 -6.12
N ASP A 128 -7.27 -7.23 -5.96
CA ASP A 128 -6.92 -7.78 -4.66
C ASP A 128 -5.63 -7.18 -4.07
N PHE A 129 -4.95 -6.32 -4.80
CA PHE A 129 -3.68 -5.76 -4.38
C PHE A 129 -3.69 -4.24 -4.47
N VAL A 130 -3.36 -3.58 -3.36
CA VAL A 130 -3.45 -2.12 -3.23
C VAL A 130 -2.17 -1.57 -2.61
N ARG A 131 -1.72 -0.42 -3.10
CA ARG A 131 -0.71 0.40 -2.42
C ARG A 131 -1.40 1.62 -1.80
N LYS A 132 -1.25 1.80 -0.50
CA LYS A 132 -1.71 2.99 0.23
C LYS A 132 -0.55 3.93 0.45
N ILE A 133 -0.71 5.20 0.07
CA ILE A 133 0.21 6.26 0.44
C ILE A 133 -0.08 6.60 1.91
N LEU A 134 0.88 6.32 2.78
CA LEU A 134 0.75 6.52 4.21
C LEU A 134 1.06 7.94 4.63
N SER A 135 2.12 8.52 4.06
CA SER A 135 2.57 9.86 4.42
C SER A 135 3.45 10.43 3.31
N THR A 136 3.38 11.75 3.14
CA THR A 136 4.34 12.51 2.34
C THR A 136 4.98 13.54 3.26
N ARG A 137 6.28 13.40 3.53
CA ARG A 137 6.97 14.30 4.45
C ARG A 137 8.45 14.48 4.10
N PHE A 138 9.02 15.54 4.64
CA PHE A 138 10.45 15.76 4.59
C PHE A 138 11.16 14.79 5.55
N MET A 139 12.17 14.07 5.06
CA MET A 139 13.00 13.14 5.84
C MET A 139 14.46 13.53 5.75
N TYR A 140 15.17 13.33 6.85
CA TYR A 140 16.61 13.61 6.96
C TYR A 140 17.42 12.32 6.88
N SER A 141 18.47 12.32 6.09
CA SER A 141 19.34 11.15 5.87
C SER A 141 20.11 10.70 7.12
N ASN A 142 20.28 11.59 8.08
CA ASN A 142 20.96 11.33 9.36
C ASN A 142 20.00 10.97 10.51
N GLN A 143 18.72 10.76 10.23
CA GLN A 143 17.70 10.41 11.20
C GLN A 143 17.16 9.00 10.97
N ASP A 144 16.85 8.33 12.07
CA ASP A 144 16.12 7.06 12.04
C ASP A 144 14.60 7.30 12.02
N TYR A 145 13.91 6.50 11.24
CA TYR A 145 12.44 6.52 11.16
C TYR A 145 11.88 5.14 11.49
N TYR A 146 10.72 5.12 12.14
CA TYR A 146 10.02 3.92 12.55
C TYR A 146 8.56 3.97 12.11
N LEU A 147 8.08 2.87 11.58
CA LEU A 147 6.66 2.68 11.22
C LEU A 147 6.03 1.74 12.26
N ARG A 148 4.97 2.21 12.91
CA ARG A 148 4.19 1.39 13.85
C ARG A 148 2.86 1.04 13.19
N ILE A 149 2.55 -0.24 13.14
CA ILE A 149 1.30 -0.80 12.60
C ILE A 149 0.52 -1.38 13.78
N ARG A 150 -0.63 -0.81 14.08
CA ARG A 150 -1.47 -1.21 15.20
C ARG A 150 -2.86 -1.61 14.72
N LEU A 151 -3.32 -2.78 15.11
CA LEU A 151 -4.72 -3.16 14.95
C LEU A 151 -5.60 -2.26 15.84
N VAL A 152 -6.66 -1.70 15.27
CA VAL A 152 -7.62 -0.84 16.00
C VAL A 152 -9.04 -1.38 15.98
N ASP A 153 -9.36 -2.26 15.01
CA ASP A 153 -10.64 -2.96 14.95
C ASP A 153 -10.43 -4.32 14.26
N ASP A 154 -10.82 -5.38 14.91
CA ASP A 154 -10.71 -6.75 14.40
C ASP A 154 -11.87 -7.14 13.47
N LEU A 155 -12.88 -6.28 13.32
CA LEU A 155 -14.08 -6.53 12.53
C LEU A 155 -14.82 -7.82 12.95
N GLY A 156 -14.71 -8.21 14.23
CA GLY A 156 -15.29 -9.44 14.78
C GLY A 156 -14.57 -10.72 14.34
N LYS A 157 -13.31 -10.63 13.92
CA LYS A 157 -12.46 -11.77 13.54
C LYS A 157 -11.63 -12.23 14.72
N GLU A 158 -11.55 -13.55 14.90
CA GLU A 158 -10.76 -14.15 15.96
C GLU A 158 -9.25 -13.93 15.75
N PHE A 159 -8.80 -14.02 14.49
CA PHE A 159 -7.40 -13.86 14.11
C PHE A 159 -7.27 -12.87 12.94
N PRO A 160 -7.44 -11.56 13.19
CA PRO A 160 -7.27 -10.57 12.13
C PRO A 160 -5.84 -10.58 11.60
N VAL A 161 -5.72 -10.45 10.29
CA VAL A 161 -4.45 -10.51 9.56
C VAL A 161 -4.15 -9.17 8.92
N CYS A 162 -2.93 -8.70 9.08
CA CYS A 162 -2.38 -7.62 8.24
C CYS A 162 -1.35 -8.22 7.28
N PRO A 163 -1.72 -8.50 6.04
CA PRO A 163 -0.80 -9.00 5.04
C PRO A 163 -0.21 -7.82 4.29
N PHE A 164 1.04 -7.52 4.47
CA PHE A 164 1.72 -6.53 3.66
C PHE A 164 2.89 -7.15 2.88
N ASN A 165 3.07 -6.69 1.66
CA ASN A 165 4.12 -7.18 0.78
C ASN A 165 5.40 -6.35 0.98
N CYS A 166 5.28 -5.04 0.87
CA CYS A 166 6.41 -4.16 1.04
C CYS A 166 6.00 -2.80 1.63
N ILE A 167 6.99 -2.13 2.19
CA ILE A 167 6.95 -0.72 2.53
C ILE A 167 7.93 -0.02 1.59
N GLU A 168 7.44 0.96 0.84
CA GLU A 168 8.22 1.72 -0.13
C GLU A 168 8.49 3.12 0.42
N ILE A 169 9.71 3.61 0.26
CA ILE A 169 10.10 4.98 0.55
C ILE A 169 10.60 5.60 -0.75
N VAL A 170 9.78 6.45 -1.35
CA VAL A 170 10.01 6.96 -2.70
C VAL A 170 10.27 8.47 -2.66
N PRO A 171 11.39 8.96 -3.21
CA PRO A 171 11.63 10.39 -3.31
C PRO A 171 10.57 11.07 -4.16
N LYS A 172 9.92 12.12 -3.64
CA LYS A 172 8.89 12.85 -4.40
C LYS A 172 9.44 13.53 -5.66
N SER A 173 10.74 13.78 -5.72
CA SER A 173 11.43 14.29 -6.92
C SER A 173 11.33 13.37 -8.14
N VAL A 174 11.09 12.08 -7.94
CA VAL A 174 10.84 11.12 -9.04
C VAL A 174 9.58 11.52 -9.83
N TYR A 175 8.65 12.21 -9.19
CA TYR A 175 7.38 12.67 -9.80
C TYR A 175 7.41 14.15 -10.23
N ALA A 176 8.55 14.84 -10.14
CA ALA A 176 8.67 16.26 -10.47
C ALA A 176 8.70 16.54 -12.00
N GLY A 177 8.52 15.51 -12.82
CA GLY A 177 8.35 15.59 -14.26
C GLY A 177 6.97 15.13 -14.72
N GLU A 178 6.84 14.79 -15.97
CA GLU A 178 5.66 14.08 -16.47
C GLU A 178 5.52 12.78 -15.69
N ILE A 179 4.35 12.60 -15.05
CA ILE A 179 4.09 11.38 -14.28
C ILE A 179 4.02 10.22 -15.27
N ILE A 180 5.11 9.50 -15.39
CA ILE A 180 5.11 8.19 -16.03
C ILE A 180 4.61 7.24 -14.94
N PRO A 181 3.50 6.53 -15.12
CA PRO A 181 3.05 5.53 -14.18
C PRO A 181 4.17 4.51 -13.95
N GLU A 182 4.45 4.20 -12.69
CA GLU A 182 5.53 3.26 -12.32
C GLU A 182 5.37 1.88 -12.94
N ASP A 183 4.15 1.53 -13.35
CA ASP A 183 3.77 0.20 -13.83
C ASP A 183 3.72 0.10 -15.37
N THR A 184 4.31 1.05 -16.10
CA THR A 184 4.33 1.03 -17.60
C THR A 184 5.61 0.43 -18.18
N TYR A 185 6.37 -0.33 -17.40
CA TYR A 185 7.57 -1.05 -17.88
C TYR A 185 7.30 -2.54 -18.05
#